data_ca9dd38f7bfc3da0dfab0fbb73eac158
#
_entry.id   ca9dd38f7bfc3da0dfab0fbb73eac158
#
_cell.length_a   1.000
_cell.length_b   1.000
_cell.length_c   1.000
_cell.angle_alpha   90.00
_cell.angle_beta   90.00
_cell.angle_gamma   90.00
#
_symmetry.space_group_name_H-M   'P 1'
#
loop_
_entity.id
_entity.type
_entity.pdbx_description
1 polymer ?
#
loop_
_entity_poly.entity_id
_entity_poly.type
_entity_poly.pdbx_seq_one_letter_code
_entity_poly.pdbx_strand_id
1 'polypeptide(L)'
;LNTGGKFDDKAFKKSVGLNGVGTKAVNALSEKFYVESFRDGESSWARYERGELVGSDRKEKVSEKNGTLVVFTPDSTMFGNFEFNMDYVETMVKNYSYLKKGLTLVLNGVSYKSENGLLDLIKDTISETPLYEPIHLVGEDVEVVLTHGNSYGENIASFVNGQNTRDGGTHLAAFREAIAKTLKDFYKKNYAPEDCRQGIIGAISIQIQEPNFEGQTKTKLGSTYMWEKEKTDGNGKKILNPDGSIEIDRGPTIRSYVNDFIAKNLDNYLRINKDIVPIIENKIKESQAEREEIAGIQKKTRERNKKANVYNRKLRDCRFHFCDKLPKGKQDLAEQTSIFITEGDSASGTITKVRKAEYQAVFSLRGKPINCYKESRKKVAENEELNLLVSALGVEDDLENLRYNNIIVATDADDDGMHIRMLVLTFFMKYYPDLIRRGHVHILQTPLFRVANKKVRRYCYSPEEKEAAVRELKTAVQITRFKGLGEISSDEFVDFIGENMRLDLVKLSDEESIADIMEFYMGDNTIDRQNFIRANLRSEEELEDVNI
;
A
#
# COMPACT_ATOMS: atom_id res chain seq x y z
N LEU A 1 -13.29 -30.70 -12.18
CA LEU A 1 -12.50 -29.48 -11.85
C LEU A 1 -11.23 -29.76 -11.05
N ASN A 2 -10.66 -30.96 -11.12
CA ASN A 2 -9.37 -31.23 -10.49
C ASN A 2 -8.24 -30.82 -11.43
N THR A 3 -7.32 -29.97 -10.96
CA THR A 3 -6.11 -29.61 -11.69
C THR A 3 -5.03 -30.68 -11.43
N GLY A 4 -5.29 -31.92 -11.86
CA GLY A 4 -4.38 -33.08 -11.63
C GLY A 4 -2.98 -32.86 -12.18
N GLY A 5 -2.83 -32.08 -13.25
CA GLY A 5 -1.52 -31.72 -13.82
C GLY A 5 -0.59 -30.96 -12.87
N LYS A 6 -1.11 -30.34 -11.80
CA LYS A 6 -0.26 -29.66 -10.79
C LYS A 6 0.52 -30.61 -9.89
N PHE A 7 0.14 -31.88 -9.86
CA PHE A 7 0.86 -32.94 -9.14
C PHE A 7 1.91 -33.66 -10.03
N ASP A 8 2.09 -33.18 -11.27
CA ASP A 8 3.18 -33.62 -12.13
C ASP A 8 4.38 -32.69 -11.97
N ASP A 9 5.37 -33.11 -11.22
CA ASP A 9 6.63 -32.36 -10.95
C ASP A 9 7.40 -31.95 -12.21
N LYS A 10 7.11 -32.58 -13.36
CA LYS A 10 7.75 -32.23 -14.65
C LYS A 10 7.04 -31.07 -15.33
N ALA A 11 5.72 -30.94 -15.17
CA ALA A 11 4.91 -29.94 -15.86
C ALA A 11 4.75 -28.62 -15.09
N PHE A 12 4.72 -28.65 -13.76
CA PHE A 12 4.40 -27.48 -12.92
C PHE A 12 5.39 -27.26 -11.77
N LYS A 13 6.69 -27.25 -12.06
CA LYS A 13 7.76 -27.06 -11.05
C LYS A 13 7.68 -25.71 -10.31
N LYS A 14 7.23 -24.65 -10.96
CA LYS A 14 7.26 -23.26 -10.47
C LYS A 14 5.89 -22.61 -10.64
N SER A 15 4.92 -23.02 -9.85
CA SER A 15 3.57 -22.46 -9.86
C SER A 15 3.24 -21.75 -8.55
N VAL A 16 2.31 -20.78 -8.59
CA VAL A 16 1.86 -20.02 -7.41
C VAL A 16 0.90 -20.84 -6.53
N GLY A 17 0.11 -21.70 -7.14
CA GLY A 17 -0.91 -22.50 -6.44
C GLY A 17 -0.47 -23.94 -6.26
N LEU A 18 -0.26 -24.37 -5.01
CA LEU A 18 0.19 -25.73 -4.70
C LEU A 18 -0.93 -26.76 -4.80
N ASN A 19 -2.14 -26.42 -4.35
CA ASN A 19 -3.24 -27.38 -4.13
C ASN A 19 -4.23 -27.50 -5.30
N GLY A 20 -4.14 -26.70 -6.35
CA GLY A 20 -5.03 -26.73 -7.52
C GLY A 20 -6.52 -26.48 -7.21
N VAL A 21 -6.82 -25.75 -6.11
CA VAL A 21 -8.20 -25.57 -5.62
C VAL A 21 -8.86 -24.26 -6.08
N GLY A 22 -8.15 -23.36 -6.74
CA GLY A 22 -8.69 -22.05 -7.14
C GLY A 22 -9.95 -22.15 -7.99
N THR A 23 -9.94 -22.97 -9.05
CA THR A 23 -11.12 -23.17 -9.91
C THR A 23 -12.30 -23.80 -9.16
N LYS A 24 -12.03 -24.66 -8.16
CA LYS A 24 -13.09 -25.22 -7.31
C LYS A 24 -13.71 -24.14 -6.42
N ALA A 25 -12.88 -23.25 -5.87
CA ALA A 25 -13.38 -22.13 -5.07
C ALA A 25 -14.26 -21.19 -5.91
N VAL A 26 -13.82 -20.82 -7.11
CA VAL A 26 -14.63 -20.00 -8.04
C VAL A 26 -15.96 -20.70 -8.34
N ASN A 27 -15.95 -22.01 -8.64
CA ASN A 27 -17.16 -22.78 -8.86
C ASN A 27 -18.11 -22.75 -7.65
N ALA A 28 -17.60 -23.00 -6.44
CA ALA A 28 -18.41 -23.02 -5.22
C ALA A 28 -19.00 -21.64 -4.86
N LEU A 29 -18.33 -20.56 -5.25
CA LEU A 29 -18.74 -19.16 -5.00
C LEU A 29 -19.54 -18.55 -6.16
N SER A 30 -19.88 -19.36 -7.17
CA SER A 30 -20.63 -18.91 -8.35
C SER A 30 -22.07 -19.43 -8.31
N GLU A 31 -23.03 -18.55 -8.64
CA GLU A 31 -24.41 -18.98 -8.90
C GLU A 31 -24.45 -19.95 -10.08
N LYS A 32 -23.69 -19.63 -11.15
CA LYS A 32 -23.56 -20.46 -12.35
C LYS A 32 -22.10 -20.53 -12.74
N PHE A 33 -21.64 -21.74 -13.04
CA PHE A 33 -20.28 -22.00 -13.52
C PHE A 33 -20.33 -23.00 -14.68
N TYR A 34 -19.67 -22.64 -15.79
CA TYR A 34 -19.54 -23.49 -16.97
C TYR A 34 -18.08 -23.62 -17.38
N VAL A 35 -17.67 -24.81 -17.72
CA VAL A 35 -16.35 -25.08 -18.29
C VAL A 35 -16.49 -26.02 -19.47
N GLU A 36 -15.79 -25.73 -20.59
CA GLU A 36 -15.65 -26.59 -21.75
C GLU A 36 -14.21 -26.61 -22.20
N SER A 37 -13.65 -27.79 -22.35
CA SER A 37 -12.29 -28.01 -22.83
C SER A 37 -12.32 -28.62 -24.22
N PHE A 38 -11.57 -28.02 -25.15
CA PHE A 38 -11.45 -28.43 -26.54
C PHE A 38 -10.05 -28.99 -26.76
N ARG A 39 -9.98 -30.21 -27.25
CA ARG A 39 -8.71 -30.87 -27.55
C ARG A 39 -8.84 -31.86 -28.70
N ASP A 40 -7.98 -31.68 -29.71
CA ASP A 40 -7.79 -32.62 -30.83
C ASP A 40 -9.09 -32.98 -31.58
N GLY A 41 -9.99 -31.96 -31.73
CA GLY A 41 -11.29 -32.13 -32.40
C GLY A 41 -12.41 -32.69 -31.55
N GLU A 42 -12.21 -32.81 -30.25
CA GLU A 42 -13.22 -33.20 -29.27
C GLU A 42 -13.44 -32.07 -28.24
N SER A 43 -14.64 -32.04 -27.65
CA SER A 43 -14.88 -31.18 -26.46
C SER A 43 -15.51 -31.97 -25.32
N SER A 44 -15.25 -31.52 -24.11
CA SER A 44 -15.89 -32.01 -22.90
C SER A 44 -16.31 -30.84 -22.05
N TRP A 45 -17.58 -30.78 -21.65
CA TRP A 45 -18.12 -29.69 -20.86
C TRP A 45 -18.79 -30.14 -19.58
N ALA A 46 -18.82 -29.24 -18.61
CA ALA A 46 -19.55 -29.41 -17.36
C ALA A 46 -20.16 -28.08 -16.90
N ARG A 47 -21.40 -28.14 -16.40
CA ARG A 47 -22.12 -27.01 -15.83
C ARG A 47 -22.44 -27.27 -14.36
N TYR A 48 -22.26 -26.23 -13.56
CA TYR A 48 -22.48 -26.28 -12.12
C TYR A 48 -23.37 -25.10 -11.69
N GLU A 49 -24.13 -25.31 -10.61
CA GLU A 49 -24.86 -24.26 -9.90
C GLU A 49 -24.47 -24.35 -8.42
N ARG A 50 -23.90 -23.27 -7.87
CA ARG A 50 -23.40 -23.19 -6.48
C ARG A 50 -22.50 -24.37 -6.09
N GLY A 51 -21.61 -24.76 -7.00
CA GLY A 51 -20.69 -25.87 -6.79
C GLY A 51 -21.22 -27.26 -7.13
N GLU A 52 -22.53 -27.42 -7.28
CA GLU A 52 -23.18 -28.71 -7.58
C GLU A 52 -23.23 -28.96 -9.10
N LEU A 53 -22.86 -30.16 -9.53
CA LEU A 53 -22.87 -30.55 -10.94
C LEU A 53 -24.33 -30.74 -11.43
N VAL A 54 -24.74 -29.92 -12.40
CA VAL A 54 -26.09 -30.01 -13.00
C VAL A 54 -26.11 -30.63 -14.39
N GLY A 55 -24.96 -30.73 -15.05
CA GLY A 55 -24.87 -31.41 -16.35
C GLY A 55 -23.44 -31.47 -16.86
N SER A 56 -23.15 -32.54 -17.62
CA SER A 56 -21.87 -32.72 -18.32
C SER A 56 -22.07 -33.61 -19.55
N ASP A 57 -21.26 -33.36 -20.59
CA ASP A 57 -21.28 -34.20 -21.81
C ASP A 57 -19.95 -34.07 -22.56
N ARG A 58 -19.76 -34.94 -23.57
CA ARG A 58 -18.64 -34.94 -24.50
C ARG A 58 -19.13 -34.92 -25.93
N LYS A 59 -18.50 -34.12 -26.76
CA LYS A 59 -18.78 -33.98 -28.19
C LYS A 59 -17.57 -34.37 -29.00
N GLU A 60 -17.77 -35.17 -30.04
CA GLU A 60 -16.78 -35.50 -31.03
C GLU A 60 -16.92 -34.61 -32.28
N LYS A 61 -15.82 -34.38 -33.00
CA LYS A 61 -15.77 -33.60 -34.24
C LYS A 61 -16.19 -32.15 -34.10
N VAL A 62 -15.60 -31.46 -33.09
CA VAL A 62 -15.72 -30.01 -32.96
C VAL A 62 -14.69 -29.30 -33.81
N SER A 63 -15.04 -28.11 -34.34
CA SER A 63 -14.19 -27.29 -35.19
C SER A 63 -13.27 -26.33 -34.45
N GLU A 64 -13.51 -26.16 -33.16
CA GLU A 64 -12.79 -25.24 -32.29
C GLU A 64 -11.33 -25.69 -32.09
N LYS A 65 -10.43 -24.69 -31.98
CA LYS A 65 -9.03 -24.94 -31.68
C LYS A 65 -8.87 -25.43 -30.23
N ASN A 66 -7.79 -26.16 -29.96
CA ASN A 66 -7.44 -26.59 -28.60
C ASN A 66 -7.46 -25.39 -27.64
N GLY A 67 -8.19 -25.54 -26.52
CA GLY A 67 -8.37 -24.47 -25.55
C GLY A 67 -9.34 -24.82 -24.45
N THR A 68 -9.65 -23.86 -23.60
CA THR A 68 -10.64 -24.02 -22.51
C THR A 68 -11.48 -22.75 -22.43
N LEU A 69 -12.80 -22.92 -22.40
CA LEU A 69 -13.77 -21.87 -22.10
C LEU A 69 -14.21 -22.01 -20.64
N VAL A 70 -14.17 -20.91 -19.90
CA VAL A 70 -14.70 -20.82 -18.53
C VAL A 70 -15.64 -19.63 -18.48
N VAL A 71 -16.86 -19.85 -17.99
CA VAL A 71 -17.86 -18.81 -17.79
C VAL A 71 -18.42 -18.95 -16.38
N PHE A 72 -18.47 -17.86 -15.63
CA PHE A 72 -19.04 -17.90 -14.28
C PHE A 72 -19.77 -16.59 -13.94
N THR A 73 -20.73 -16.70 -13.05
CA THR A 73 -21.46 -15.58 -12.46
C THR A 73 -21.33 -15.68 -10.94
N PRO A 74 -20.76 -14.66 -10.26
CA PRO A 74 -20.67 -14.63 -8.80
C PRO A 74 -22.05 -14.81 -8.15
N ASP A 75 -22.11 -15.53 -7.02
CA ASP A 75 -23.37 -15.75 -6.30
C ASP A 75 -23.79 -14.45 -5.59
N SER A 76 -24.90 -13.85 -6.04
CA SER A 76 -25.45 -12.61 -5.48
C SER A 76 -25.87 -12.74 -4.02
N THR A 77 -26.13 -13.95 -3.53
CA THR A 77 -26.45 -14.17 -2.10
C THR A 77 -25.21 -14.04 -1.19
N MET A 78 -24.01 -14.19 -1.76
CA MET A 78 -22.73 -14.05 -1.05
C MET A 78 -22.12 -12.67 -1.27
N PHE A 79 -22.20 -12.14 -2.48
CA PHE A 79 -21.49 -10.93 -2.90
C PHE A 79 -22.40 -9.71 -3.12
N GLY A 80 -23.71 -9.86 -2.96
CA GLY A 80 -24.67 -8.78 -3.25
C GLY A 80 -24.61 -8.35 -4.72
N ASN A 81 -24.74 -7.05 -4.96
CA ASN A 81 -24.57 -6.45 -6.30
C ASN A 81 -23.09 -6.32 -6.60
N PHE A 82 -22.44 -7.41 -7.04
CA PHE A 82 -21.03 -7.46 -7.36
C PHE A 82 -20.78 -6.93 -8.78
N GLU A 83 -19.85 -5.98 -8.88
CA GLU A 83 -19.31 -5.50 -10.14
C GLU A 83 -17.79 -5.64 -10.13
N PHE A 84 -17.20 -6.07 -11.27
CA PHE A 84 -15.76 -6.11 -11.42
C PHE A 84 -15.20 -4.70 -11.51
N ASN A 85 -14.25 -4.36 -10.64
CA ASN A 85 -13.44 -3.16 -10.83
C ASN A 85 -12.49 -3.39 -12.02
N MET A 86 -12.78 -2.74 -13.13
CA MET A 86 -12.06 -2.95 -14.39
C MET A 86 -10.62 -2.48 -14.33
N ASP A 87 -10.29 -1.47 -13.52
CA ASP A 87 -8.92 -0.99 -13.35
C ASP A 87 -8.04 -2.07 -12.71
N TYR A 88 -8.56 -2.80 -11.70
CA TYR A 88 -7.87 -3.96 -11.15
C TYR A 88 -7.68 -5.09 -12.16
N VAL A 89 -8.73 -5.40 -12.94
CA VAL A 89 -8.67 -6.46 -13.94
C VAL A 89 -7.64 -6.12 -15.01
N GLU A 90 -7.64 -4.88 -15.51
CA GLU A 90 -6.69 -4.40 -16.51
C GLU A 90 -5.25 -4.43 -16.00
N THR A 91 -5.01 -3.92 -14.78
CA THR A 91 -3.69 -3.96 -14.12
C THR A 91 -3.18 -5.39 -13.99
N MET A 92 -4.03 -6.33 -13.57
CA MET A 92 -3.64 -7.75 -13.49
C MET A 92 -3.30 -8.34 -14.88
N VAL A 93 -4.09 -8.04 -15.90
CA VAL A 93 -3.86 -8.51 -17.27
C VAL A 93 -2.54 -7.94 -17.81
N LYS A 94 -2.28 -6.64 -17.62
CA LYS A 94 -1.01 -5.99 -17.98
C LYS A 94 0.16 -6.67 -17.28
N ASN A 95 0.11 -6.85 -15.97
CA ASN A 95 1.17 -7.50 -15.20
C ASN A 95 1.46 -8.92 -15.71
N TYR A 96 0.43 -9.71 -15.99
CA TYR A 96 0.62 -11.05 -16.55
C TYR A 96 1.24 -11.02 -17.94
N SER A 97 0.92 -10.03 -18.80
CA SER A 97 1.52 -9.89 -20.11
C SER A 97 3.03 -9.60 -20.03
N TYR A 98 3.47 -8.77 -19.07
CA TYR A 98 4.89 -8.49 -18.83
C TYR A 98 5.64 -9.70 -18.25
N LEU A 99 5.01 -10.44 -17.34
CA LEU A 99 5.65 -11.59 -16.67
C LEU A 99 5.71 -12.85 -17.54
N LYS A 100 4.96 -12.91 -18.63
CA LYS A 100 4.90 -14.02 -19.59
C LYS A 100 5.13 -13.55 -21.01
N LYS A 101 6.40 -13.30 -21.33
CA LYS A 101 6.83 -12.81 -22.66
C LYS A 101 6.22 -13.64 -23.79
N GLY A 102 5.70 -12.95 -24.80
CA GLY A 102 5.08 -13.57 -25.98
C GLY A 102 3.65 -14.08 -25.77
N LEU A 103 3.12 -14.12 -24.54
CA LEU A 103 1.72 -14.42 -24.28
C LEU A 103 0.86 -13.22 -24.66
N THR A 104 -0.17 -13.46 -25.47
CA THR A 104 -1.19 -12.45 -25.76
C THR A 104 -2.39 -12.67 -24.85
N LEU A 105 -2.75 -11.66 -24.08
CA LEU A 105 -3.97 -11.60 -23.28
C LEU A 105 -4.94 -10.63 -23.93
N VAL A 106 -6.22 -10.98 -23.94
CA VAL A 106 -7.26 -10.12 -24.52
C VAL A 106 -8.31 -9.84 -23.47
N LEU A 107 -8.53 -8.57 -23.15
CA LEU A 107 -9.55 -8.09 -22.22
C LEU A 107 -10.55 -7.23 -22.98
N ASN A 108 -11.81 -7.67 -23.05
CA ASN A 108 -12.88 -6.95 -23.76
C ASN A 108 -12.52 -6.52 -25.19
N GLY A 109 -11.76 -7.37 -25.92
CA GLY A 109 -11.32 -7.09 -27.28
C GLY A 109 -10.01 -6.31 -27.42
N VAL A 110 -9.45 -5.78 -26.31
CA VAL A 110 -8.13 -5.12 -26.31
C VAL A 110 -7.05 -6.15 -26.01
N SER A 111 -6.00 -6.18 -26.85
CA SER A 111 -4.90 -7.14 -26.75
C SER A 111 -3.72 -6.54 -25.98
N TYR A 112 -3.19 -7.30 -25.04
CA TYR A 112 -2.01 -6.99 -24.22
C TYR A 112 -0.94 -8.04 -24.48
N LYS A 113 0.25 -7.62 -24.85
CA LYS A 113 1.40 -8.47 -25.13
C LYS A 113 2.69 -7.70 -24.84
N SER A 114 3.65 -8.33 -24.18
CA SER A 114 4.99 -7.79 -23.98
C SER A 114 6.03 -8.66 -24.63
N GLU A 115 7.02 -8.04 -25.26
CA GLU A 115 8.18 -8.72 -25.87
C GLU A 115 9.41 -8.68 -24.93
N ASN A 116 9.53 -7.62 -24.09
CA ASN A 116 10.71 -7.40 -23.26
C ASN A 116 10.47 -7.66 -21.75
N GLY A 117 9.26 -8.08 -21.38
CA GLY A 117 8.95 -8.48 -20.01
C GLY A 117 8.98 -7.34 -19.01
N LEU A 118 9.75 -7.47 -17.92
CA LEU A 118 9.86 -6.43 -16.89
C LEU A 118 10.40 -5.10 -17.41
N LEU A 119 11.16 -5.10 -18.51
CA LEU A 119 11.62 -3.85 -19.12
C LEU A 119 10.45 -3.04 -19.67
N ASP A 120 9.48 -3.70 -20.32
CA ASP A 120 8.28 -3.03 -20.82
C ASP A 120 7.43 -2.55 -19.63
N LEU A 121 7.27 -3.36 -18.56
CA LEU A 121 6.60 -2.94 -17.34
C LEU A 121 7.16 -1.62 -16.83
N ILE A 122 8.49 -1.53 -16.66
CA ILE A 122 9.11 -0.32 -16.13
C ILE A 122 8.93 0.86 -17.09
N LYS A 123 9.08 0.66 -18.39
CA LYS A 123 8.88 1.74 -19.39
C LYS A 123 7.44 2.27 -19.41
N ASP A 124 6.46 1.42 -19.19
CA ASP A 124 5.05 1.80 -19.20
C ASP A 124 4.60 2.43 -17.85
N THR A 125 5.32 2.12 -16.75
CA THR A 125 4.97 2.61 -15.40
C THR A 125 5.77 3.83 -14.95
N ILE A 126 6.88 4.15 -15.61
CA ILE A 126 7.66 5.36 -15.30
C ILE A 126 6.85 6.61 -15.66
N SER A 127 6.53 7.42 -14.65
CA SER A 127 5.86 8.73 -14.79
C SER A 127 6.85 9.90 -14.98
N GLU A 128 8.14 9.67 -14.79
CA GLU A 128 9.20 10.67 -14.90
C GLU A 128 10.29 10.24 -15.89
N THR A 129 11.09 11.20 -16.37
CA THR A 129 12.24 10.86 -17.24
C THR A 129 13.34 10.19 -16.41
N PRO A 130 13.71 8.94 -16.70
CA PRO A 130 14.78 8.26 -15.99
C PRO A 130 16.13 8.94 -16.26
N LEU A 131 17.05 8.88 -15.29
CA LEU A 131 18.39 9.48 -15.43
C LEU A 131 19.27 8.76 -16.45
N TYR A 132 18.96 7.50 -16.72
CA TYR A 132 19.61 6.66 -17.74
C TYR A 132 18.66 5.54 -18.15
N GLU A 133 18.90 4.96 -19.34
CA GLU A 133 18.11 3.82 -19.81
C GLU A 133 18.08 2.68 -18.81
N PRO A 134 16.91 2.07 -18.54
CA PRO A 134 16.79 1.01 -17.56
C PRO A 134 17.75 -0.15 -17.80
N ILE A 135 18.51 -0.53 -16.80
CA ILE A 135 19.37 -1.70 -16.79
C ILE A 135 18.49 -2.94 -16.69
N HIS A 136 18.61 -3.86 -17.66
CA HIS A 136 17.84 -5.09 -17.71
C HIS A 136 18.76 -6.31 -17.56
N LEU A 137 18.59 -7.07 -16.48
CA LEU A 137 19.38 -8.25 -16.15
C LEU A 137 18.47 -9.48 -16.15
N VAL A 138 18.82 -10.48 -16.97
CA VAL A 138 18.02 -11.70 -17.13
C VAL A 138 18.86 -12.91 -16.74
N GLY A 139 18.35 -13.70 -15.81
CA GLY A 139 18.89 -15.00 -15.39
C GLY A 139 17.90 -16.14 -15.63
N GLU A 140 18.22 -17.35 -15.18
CA GLU A 140 17.36 -18.52 -15.34
C GLU A 140 16.06 -18.38 -14.51
N ASP A 141 16.19 -17.99 -13.25
CA ASP A 141 15.10 -17.90 -12.29
C ASP A 141 14.92 -16.50 -11.69
N VAL A 142 15.57 -15.51 -12.27
CA VAL A 142 15.52 -14.12 -11.81
C VAL A 142 15.59 -13.16 -12.99
N GLU A 143 14.72 -12.19 -12.99
CA GLU A 143 14.75 -11.04 -13.91
C GLU A 143 14.68 -9.76 -13.10
N VAL A 144 15.54 -8.81 -13.43
CA VAL A 144 15.68 -7.53 -12.72
C VAL A 144 15.74 -6.40 -13.73
N VAL A 145 14.98 -5.35 -13.47
CA VAL A 145 15.11 -4.07 -14.17
C VAL A 145 15.31 -2.98 -13.14
N LEU A 146 16.22 -2.06 -13.39
CA LEU A 146 16.42 -0.90 -12.52
C LEU A 146 16.92 0.33 -13.28
N THR A 147 16.47 1.48 -12.88
CA THR A 147 16.99 2.80 -13.23
C THR A 147 16.87 3.73 -12.03
N HIS A 148 17.32 4.98 -12.16
CA HIS A 148 17.09 6.03 -11.16
C HIS A 148 16.29 7.16 -11.77
N GLY A 149 15.40 7.74 -10.97
CA GLY A 149 14.67 8.97 -11.23
C GLY A 149 15.05 10.07 -10.24
N ASN A 150 14.34 11.19 -10.33
CA ASN A 150 14.51 12.33 -9.42
C ASN A 150 13.56 12.27 -8.23
N SER A 151 12.54 11.43 -8.28
CA SER A 151 11.58 11.25 -7.18
C SER A 151 12.25 10.74 -5.92
N TYR A 152 11.68 11.11 -4.79
CA TYR A 152 12.17 10.65 -3.49
C TYR A 152 11.67 9.24 -3.17
N GLY A 153 12.54 8.42 -2.59
CA GLY A 153 12.21 7.06 -2.19
C GLY A 153 12.57 6.01 -3.23
N GLU A 154 11.95 4.86 -3.14
CA GLU A 154 12.11 3.71 -4.02
C GLU A 154 10.74 3.36 -4.61
N ASN A 155 10.67 3.12 -5.91
CA ASN A 155 9.51 2.54 -6.58
C ASN A 155 9.92 1.19 -7.17
N ILE A 156 9.60 0.09 -6.50
CA ILE A 156 10.06 -1.25 -6.88
C ILE A 156 8.88 -2.21 -6.92
N ALA A 157 8.54 -2.69 -8.11
CA ALA A 157 7.59 -3.78 -8.29
C ALA A 157 8.26 -5.14 -8.02
N SER A 158 7.56 -6.05 -7.33
CA SER A 158 8.13 -7.37 -7.03
C SER A 158 7.17 -8.51 -7.33
N PHE A 159 7.72 -9.60 -7.89
CA PHE A 159 6.94 -10.73 -8.37
C PHE A 159 7.60 -12.07 -8.02
N VAL A 160 6.74 -13.06 -7.73
CA VAL A 160 7.16 -14.45 -7.47
C VAL A 160 6.27 -15.39 -8.30
N ASN A 161 6.86 -16.17 -9.21
CA ASN A 161 6.14 -17.10 -10.09
C ASN A 161 5.00 -16.44 -10.90
N GLY A 162 5.09 -15.13 -11.18
CA GLY A 162 4.05 -14.36 -11.84
C GLY A 162 2.99 -13.75 -10.92
N GLN A 163 3.10 -13.92 -9.60
CA GLN A 163 2.25 -13.27 -8.61
C GLN A 163 2.87 -11.94 -8.18
N ASN A 164 2.09 -10.87 -8.18
CA ASN A 164 2.51 -9.58 -7.63
C ASN A 164 2.58 -9.67 -6.09
N THR A 165 3.74 -9.34 -5.54
CA THR A 165 4.02 -9.35 -4.10
C THR A 165 4.15 -7.91 -3.59
N ARG A 166 3.05 -7.17 -3.61
CA ARG A 166 3.02 -5.75 -3.23
C ARG A 166 3.54 -5.46 -1.81
N ASP A 167 3.41 -6.42 -0.88
CA ASP A 167 3.95 -6.33 0.47
C ASP A 167 5.40 -6.86 0.56
N GLY A 168 6.02 -7.17 -0.60
CA GLY A 168 7.40 -7.59 -0.74
C GLY A 168 7.67 -9.00 -0.25
N GLY A 169 8.71 -9.15 0.54
CA GLY A 169 9.18 -10.42 1.09
C GLY A 169 10.69 -10.60 0.93
N THR A 170 11.16 -11.83 1.12
CA THR A 170 12.60 -12.18 1.16
C THR A 170 13.35 -11.78 -0.13
N HIS A 171 12.72 -11.90 -1.29
CA HIS A 171 13.32 -11.55 -2.59
C HIS A 171 13.49 -10.03 -2.77
N LEU A 172 12.50 -9.22 -2.36
CA LEU A 172 12.60 -7.76 -2.41
C LEU A 172 13.66 -7.24 -1.43
N ALA A 173 13.71 -7.80 -0.23
CA ALA A 173 14.75 -7.48 0.75
C ALA A 173 16.14 -7.81 0.20
N ALA A 174 16.30 -8.98 -0.43
CA ALA A 174 17.55 -9.38 -1.07
C ALA A 174 17.94 -8.45 -2.24
N PHE A 175 16.97 -8.03 -3.06
CA PHE A 175 17.20 -7.08 -4.15
C PHE A 175 17.74 -5.73 -3.65
N ARG A 176 17.10 -5.17 -2.62
CA ARG A 176 17.53 -3.92 -1.98
C ARG A 176 18.95 -4.01 -1.41
N GLU A 177 19.24 -5.12 -0.74
CA GLU A 177 20.57 -5.38 -0.19
C GLU A 177 21.61 -5.53 -1.30
N ALA A 178 21.31 -6.31 -2.32
CA ALA A 178 22.22 -6.60 -3.43
C ALA A 178 22.64 -5.34 -4.19
N ILE A 179 21.69 -4.45 -4.52
CA ILE A 179 21.99 -3.20 -5.21
C ILE A 179 22.93 -2.35 -4.36
N ALA A 180 22.56 -2.08 -3.11
CA ALA A 180 23.37 -1.25 -2.23
C ALA A 180 24.79 -1.81 -2.04
N LYS A 181 24.92 -3.11 -1.83
CA LYS A 181 26.20 -3.79 -1.68
C LYS A 181 27.03 -3.70 -2.96
N THR A 182 26.45 -4.02 -4.11
CA THR A 182 27.15 -4.01 -5.40
C THR A 182 27.66 -2.61 -5.75
N LEU A 183 26.85 -1.56 -5.55
CA LEU A 183 27.27 -0.18 -5.81
C LEU A 183 28.41 0.27 -4.87
N LYS A 184 28.34 -0.08 -3.56
CA LYS A 184 29.41 0.19 -2.60
C LYS A 184 30.73 -0.49 -3.02
N ASP A 185 30.66 -1.77 -3.39
CA ASP A 185 31.83 -2.55 -3.78
C ASP A 185 32.41 -2.04 -5.11
N PHE A 186 31.57 -1.66 -6.08
CA PHE A 186 31.96 -1.11 -7.37
C PHE A 186 32.70 0.23 -7.24
N TYR A 187 32.12 1.19 -6.48
CA TYR A 187 32.73 2.51 -6.26
C TYR A 187 33.84 2.48 -5.18
N LYS A 188 33.98 1.39 -4.43
CA LYS A 188 34.91 1.26 -3.29
C LYS A 188 34.73 2.38 -2.26
N LYS A 189 33.47 2.75 -1.99
CA LYS A 189 33.08 3.80 -1.06
C LYS A 189 32.02 3.28 -0.09
N ASN A 190 32.10 3.77 1.15
CA ASN A 190 31.15 3.37 2.19
C ASN A 190 29.88 4.23 2.17
N TYR A 191 29.16 4.21 1.07
CA TYR A 191 27.86 4.86 0.97
C TYR A 191 26.84 4.20 1.89
N ALA A 192 25.89 4.97 2.45
CA ALA A 192 24.76 4.39 3.18
C ALA A 192 23.85 3.61 2.21
N PRO A 193 23.28 2.47 2.63
CA PRO A 193 22.41 1.67 1.76
C PRO A 193 21.22 2.46 1.21
N GLU A 194 20.63 3.33 2.01
CA GLU A 194 19.53 4.22 1.64
C GLU A 194 19.93 5.21 0.55
N ASP A 195 21.15 5.76 0.59
CA ASP A 195 21.64 6.68 -0.45
C ASP A 195 21.83 5.97 -1.79
N CYS A 196 22.26 4.69 -1.76
CA CYS A 196 22.39 3.87 -2.96
C CYS A 196 21.04 3.52 -3.61
N ARG A 197 19.95 3.57 -2.85
CA ARG A 197 18.62 3.20 -3.33
C ARG A 197 17.71 4.40 -3.57
N GLN A 198 18.13 5.59 -3.23
CA GLN A 198 17.35 6.81 -3.39
C GLN A 198 17.04 7.08 -4.87
N GLY A 199 15.76 7.17 -5.20
CA GLY A 199 15.28 7.40 -6.57
C GLY A 199 15.30 6.15 -7.45
N ILE A 200 15.49 4.93 -6.90
CA ILE A 200 15.38 3.69 -7.69
C ILE A 200 13.96 3.50 -8.19
N ILE A 201 13.85 3.26 -9.49
CA ILE A 201 12.66 2.74 -10.15
C ILE A 201 13.06 1.39 -10.72
N GLY A 202 12.36 0.32 -10.33
CA GLY A 202 12.76 -1.00 -10.76
C GLY A 202 11.74 -2.10 -10.53
N ALA A 203 12.09 -3.28 -10.99
CA ALA A 203 11.29 -4.48 -10.78
C ALA A 203 12.18 -5.70 -10.57
N ILE A 204 11.72 -6.64 -9.75
CA ILE A 204 12.32 -7.97 -9.60
C ILE A 204 11.24 -9.04 -9.76
N SER A 205 11.54 -10.05 -10.57
CA SER A 205 10.75 -11.28 -10.67
C SER A 205 11.63 -12.49 -10.42
N ILE A 206 11.21 -13.37 -9.50
CA ILE A 206 11.88 -14.64 -9.25
C ILE A 206 10.95 -15.81 -9.50
N GLN A 207 11.54 -16.96 -9.83
CA GLN A 207 10.84 -18.22 -9.99
C GLN A 207 11.38 -19.24 -9.00
N ILE A 208 10.56 -19.66 -8.04
CA ILE A 208 10.94 -20.62 -6.99
C ILE A 208 10.00 -21.83 -6.99
N GLN A 209 10.46 -22.94 -6.44
CA GLN A 209 9.62 -24.11 -6.26
C GLN A 209 8.84 -23.96 -4.95
N GLU A 210 7.55 -24.30 -4.98
CA GLU A 210 6.66 -24.35 -3.82
C GLU A 210 6.73 -23.08 -2.94
N PRO A 211 6.38 -21.89 -3.47
CA PRO A 211 6.47 -20.66 -2.72
C PRO A 211 5.54 -20.68 -1.49
N ASN A 212 6.09 -20.30 -0.34
CA ASN A 212 5.32 -20.07 0.87
C ASN A 212 5.11 -18.56 1.05
N PHE A 213 3.85 -18.14 1.16
CA PHE A 213 3.44 -16.76 1.37
C PHE A 213 2.91 -16.57 2.79
N GLU A 214 3.09 -15.38 3.37
CA GLU A 214 2.62 -15.05 4.74
C GLU A 214 1.08 -14.97 4.84
N GLY A 215 0.35 -15.05 3.73
CA GLY A 215 -1.12 -15.01 3.73
C GLY A 215 -1.72 -15.61 2.48
N GLN A 216 -3.03 -15.89 2.53
CA GLN A 216 -3.77 -16.47 1.41
C GLN A 216 -3.85 -15.54 0.20
N THR A 217 -3.76 -14.23 0.40
CA THR A 217 -3.71 -13.21 -0.65
C THR A 217 -2.40 -13.23 -1.44
N LYS A 218 -1.35 -13.92 -0.94
CA LYS A 218 -0.05 -14.11 -1.59
C LYS A 218 0.69 -12.82 -1.92
N THR A 219 0.48 -11.79 -1.12
CA THR A 219 1.07 -10.46 -1.31
C THR A 219 2.48 -10.32 -0.75
N LYS A 220 2.92 -11.26 0.13
CA LYS A 220 4.25 -11.23 0.75
C LYS A 220 4.89 -12.63 0.75
N LEU A 221 6.11 -12.72 0.22
CA LEU A 221 6.86 -13.98 0.19
C LEU A 221 7.57 -14.25 1.52
N GLY A 222 7.29 -15.42 2.11
CA GLY A 222 7.94 -15.90 3.33
C GLY A 222 9.06 -16.93 3.10
N SER A 223 9.14 -17.56 1.90
CA SER A 223 10.15 -18.59 1.60
C SER A 223 11.58 -18.07 1.81
N THR A 224 12.43 -18.92 2.37
CA THR A 224 13.87 -18.63 2.59
C THR A 224 14.74 -19.18 1.47
N TYR A 225 14.36 -20.30 0.87
CA TYR A 225 15.15 -21.02 -0.13
C TYR A 225 14.48 -20.99 -1.51
N MET A 226 15.29 -21.14 -2.57
CA MET A 226 14.79 -21.22 -3.95
C MET A 226 13.99 -22.50 -4.19
N TRP A 227 14.30 -23.55 -3.46
CA TRP A 227 13.56 -24.80 -3.42
C TRP A 227 13.90 -25.59 -2.15
N GLU A 228 12.94 -26.39 -1.70
CA GLU A 228 13.07 -27.37 -0.61
C GLU A 228 12.39 -28.67 -1.04
N LYS A 229 12.98 -29.80 -0.74
CA LYS A 229 12.44 -31.13 -1.06
C LYS A 229 12.68 -32.10 0.07
N GLU A 230 11.69 -32.95 0.33
CA GLU A 230 11.89 -34.08 1.22
C GLU A 230 12.94 -35.02 0.62
N LYS A 231 13.95 -35.35 1.38
CA LYS A 231 15.03 -36.23 0.95
C LYS A 231 14.53 -37.68 0.98
N THR A 232 14.68 -38.40 -0.14
CA THR A 232 14.29 -39.80 -0.29
C THR A 232 15.49 -40.65 -0.60
N ASP A 233 15.46 -41.90 -0.15
CA ASP A 233 16.43 -42.93 -0.53
C ASP A 233 16.20 -43.41 -1.98
N GLY A 234 17.09 -44.26 -2.49
CA GLY A 234 17.00 -44.82 -3.85
C GLY A 234 15.71 -45.62 -4.15
N ASN A 235 14.91 -45.94 -3.13
CA ASN A 235 13.64 -46.64 -3.22
C ASN A 235 12.43 -45.69 -3.03
N GLY A 236 12.65 -44.39 -2.92
CA GLY A 236 11.59 -43.39 -2.72
C GLY A 236 11.08 -43.27 -1.28
N LYS A 237 11.74 -43.91 -0.30
CA LYS A 237 11.37 -43.81 1.12
C LYS A 237 12.01 -42.56 1.73
N LYS A 238 11.25 -41.78 2.52
CA LYS A 238 11.71 -40.57 3.19
C LYS A 238 12.83 -40.88 4.20
N ILE A 239 13.90 -40.12 4.14
CA ILE A 239 15.02 -40.19 5.09
C ILE A 239 14.63 -39.36 6.32
N LEU A 240 14.83 -39.92 7.50
CA LEU A 240 14.51 -39.27 8.77
C LEU A 240 15.78 -38.82 9.49
N ASN A 241 15.71 -37.68 10.11
CA ASN A 241 16.71 -37.19 11.07
C ASN A 241 16.67 -38.04 12.37
N PRO A 242 17.69 -37.94 13.24
CA PRO A 242 17.72 -38.62 14.53
C PRO A 242 16.55 -38.31 15.47
N ASP A 243 15.89 -37.13 15.31
CA ASP A 243 14.72 -36.69 16.05
C ASP A 243 13.39 -37.17 15.47
N GLY A 244 13.42 -37.96 14.37
CA GLY A 244 12.26 -38.45 13.68
C GLY A 244 11.62 -37.51 12.66
N SER A 245 12.14 -36.27 12.49
CA SER A 245 11.71 -35.37 11.43
C SER A 245 12.24 -35.82 10.06
N ILE A 246 11.56 -35.39 8.97
CA ILE A 246 11.99 -35.69 7.61
C ILE A 246 13.21 -34.82 7.28
N GLU A 247 14.27 -35.44 6.74
CA GLU A 247 15.42 -34.70 6.22
C GLU A 247 15.03 -33.91 4.97
N ILE A 248 15.30 -32.60 4.96
CA ILE A 248 14.98 -31.69 3.86
C ILE A 248 16.24 -31.33 3.09
N ASP A 249 16.24 -31.61 1.79
CA ASP A 249 17.24 -31.11 0.86
C ASP A 249 16.87 -29.69 0.40
N ARG A 250 17.83 -28.77 0.41
CA ARG A 250 17.58 -27.35 0.19
C ARG A 250 18.51 -26.76 -0.86
N GLY A 251 17.92 -25.93 -1.71
CA GLY A 251 18.67 -25.10 -2.64
C GLY A 251 19.37 -23.91 -1.97
N PRO A 252 19.94 -23.00 -2.77
CA PRO A 252 20.47 -21.75 -2.24
C PRO A 252 19.37 -20.93 -1.57
N THR A 253 19.74 -20.10 -0.59
CA THR A 253 18.79 -19.12 -0.07
C THR A 253 18.44 -18.10 -1.14
N ILE A 254 17.22 -17.59 -1.13
CA ILE A 254 16.77 -16.51 -2.03
C ILE A 254 17.72 -15.31 -1.91
N ARG A 255 18.13 -15.00 -0.67
CA ARG A 255 19.09 -13.91 -0.39
C ARG A 255 20.42 -14.13 -1.11
N SER A 256 21.05 -15.29 -0.96
CA SER A 256 22.33 -15.55 -1.65
C SER A 256 22.17 -15.56 -3.16
N TYR A 257 21.11 -16.22 -3.67
CA TYR A 257 20.87 -16.32 -5.11
C TYR A 257 20.70 -14.96 -5.79
N VAL A 258 19.87 -14.09 -5.22
CA VAL A 258 19.63 -12.73 -5.73
C VAL A 258 20.89 -11.87 -5.58
N ASN A 259 21.57 -11.92 -4.42
CA ASN A 259 22.81 -11.17 -4.20
C ASN A 259 23.90 -11.55 -5.21
N ASP A 260 24.16 -12.84 -5.41
CA ASP A 260 25.20 -13.33 -6.32
C ASP A 260 24.86 -12.96 -7.78
N PHE A 261 23.60 -13.08 -8.17
CA PHE A 261 23.13 -12.71 -9.49
C PHE A 261 23.34 -11.21 -9.76
N ILE A 262 22.88 -10.34 -8.87
CA ILE A 262 23.00 -8.89 -9.04
C ILE A 262 24.45 -8.46 -8.95
N ALA A 263 25.20 -8.93 -7.97
CA ALA A 263 26.62 -8.58 -7.82
C ALA A 263 27.41 -8.85 -9.09
N LYS A 264 27.21 -10.03 -9.69
CA LYS A 264 27.91 -10.41 -10.93
C LYS A 264 27.44 -9.59 -12.14
N ASN A 265 26.15 -9.52 -12.35
CA ASN A 265 25.62 -8.98 -13.62
C ASN A 265 25.59 -7.45 -13.63
N LEU A 266 25.26 -6.80 -12.49
CA LEU A 266 25.29 -5.35 -12.38
C LEU A 266 26.74 -4.80 -12.43
N ASP A 267 27.69 -5.42 -11.73
CA ASP A 267 29.10 -5.03 -11.83
C ASP A 267 29.62 -5.13 -13.28
N ASN A 268 29.31 -6.24 -13.95
CA ASN A 268 29.68 -6.41 -15.38
C ASN A 268 29.02 -5.35 -16.26
N TYR A 269 27.74 -5.07 -16.06
CA TYR A 269 27.00 -4.06 -16.83
C TYR A 269 27.62 -2.67 -16.67
N LEU A 270 27.95 -2.28 -15.43
CA LEU A 270 28.57 -0.98 -15.13
C LEU A 270 29.98 -0.85 -15.73
N ARG A 271 30.75 -1.94 -15.80
CA ARG A 271 32.07 -1.94 -16.46
C ARG A 271 32.01 -1.75 -17.96
N ILE A 272 30.93 -2.24 -18.59
CA ILE A 272 30.70 -2.11 -20.03
C ILE A 272 30.14 -0.71 -20.33
N ASN A 273 29.13 -0.26 -19.62
CA ASN A 273 28.40 0.99 -19.86
C ASN A 273 28.94 2.10 -18.93
N LYS A 274 30.13 2.61 -19.26
CA LYS A 274 30.86 3.57 -18.43
C LYS A 274 30.22 4.95 -18.34
N ASP A 275 29.37 5.29 -19.29
CA ASP A 275 28.63 6.55 -19.37
C ASP A 275 27.63 6.72 -18.23
N ILE A 276 27.00 5.65 -17.76
CA ILE A 276 26.01 5.71 -16.67
C ILE A 276 26.67 5.74 -15.28
N VAL A 277 27.94 5.30 -15.17
CA VAL A 277 28.63 5.20 -13.88
C VAL A 277 28.69 6.55 -13.14
N PRO A 278 29.11 7.67 -13.76
CA PRO A 278 29.10 8.96 -13.09
C PRO A 278 27.69 9.46 -12.76
N ILE A 279 26.68 9.08 -13.52
CA ILE A 279 25.29 9.49 -13.27
C ILE A 279 24.78 8.86 -11.97
N ILE A 280 24.98 7.55 -11.81
CA ILE A 280 24.61 6.83 -10.58
C ILE A 280 25.41 7.35 -9.39
N GLU A 281 26.72 7.54 -9.53
CA GLU A 281 27.55 8.05 -8.43
C GLU A 281 27.13 9.46 -7.98
N ASN A 282 26.79 10.34 -8.91
CA ASN A 282 26.32 11.68 -8.60
C ASN A 282 24.99 11.63 -7.86
N LYS A 283 24.05 10.78 -8.29
CA LYS A 283 22.77 10.58 -7.60
C LYS A 283 22.97 10.12 -6.16
N ILE A 284 23.89 9.17 -5.92
CA ILE A 284 24.23 8.70 -4.56
C ILE A 284 24.83 9.83 -3.72
N LYS A 285 25.75 10.63 -4.29
CA LYS A 285 26.36 11.78 -3.60
C LYS A 285 25.36 12.87 -3.27
N GLU A 286 24.44 13.16 -4.18
CA GLU A 286 23.35 14.12 -3.95
C GLU A 286 22.46 13.66 -2.80
N SER A 287 22.06 12.38 -2.79
CA SER A 287 21.28 11.78 -1.70
C SER A 287 22.03 11.86 -0.37
N GLN A 288 23.32 11.49 -0.35
CA GLN A 288 24.16 11.58 0.85
C GLN A 288 24.23 13.02 1.37
N ALA A 289 24.50 14.00 0.50
CA ALA A 289 24.60 15.41 0.88
C ALA A 289 23.26 15.93 1.45
N GLU A 290 22.14 15.60 0.80
CA GLU A 290 20.81 15.97 1.28
C GLU A 290 20.50 15.34 2.65
N ARG A 291 20.79 14.05 2.83
CA ARG A 291 20.60 13.33 4.09
C ARG A 291 21.46 13.95 5.23
N GLU A 292 22.73 14.23 4.98
CA GLU A 292 23.64 14.83 5.95
C GLU A 292 23.21 16.27 6.32
N GLU A 293 22.75 17.05 5.34
CA GLU A 293 22.23 18.40 5.58
C GLU A 293 20.96 18.36 6.46
N ILE A 294 20.02 17.46 6.14
CA ILE A 294 18.79 17.27 6.91
C ILE A 294 19.10 16.81 8.34
N ALA A 295 20.00 15.85 8.50
CA ALA A 295 20.44 15.41 9.82
C ALA A 295 21.08 16.54 10.63
N GLY A 296 21.86 17.41 9.96
CA GLY A 296 22.43 18.62 10.57
C GLY A 296 21.37 19.61 11.04
N ILE A 297 20.30 19.82 10.25
CA ILE A 297 19.18 20.69 10.60
C ILE A 297 18.41 20.12 11.79
N GLN A 298 18.08 18.83 11.75
CA GLN A 298 17.38 18.14 12.84
C GLN A 298 18.19 18.18 14.13
N LYS A 299 19.49 17.93 14.08
CA LYS A 299 20.36 18.01 15.25
C LYS A 299 20.36 19.41 15.87
N LYS A 300 20.49 20.47 15.05
CA LYS A 300 20.42 21.85 15.53
C LYS A 300 19.06 22.18 16.17
N THR A 301 17.98 21.69 15.57
CA THR A 301 16.62 21.88 16.11
C THR A 301 16.45 21.16 17.45
N ARG A 302 16.94 19.90 17.56
CA ARG A 302 16.96 19.15 18.85
C ARG A 302 17.77 19.86 19.93
N GLU A 303 18.95 20.39 19.58
CA GLU A 303 19.80 21.13 20.53
C GLU A 303 19.14 22.45 20.97
N ARG A 304 18.48 23.16 20.08
CA ARG A 304 17.68 24.35 20.43
C ARG A 304 16.52 24.00 21.36
N ASN A 305 15.78 22.95 21.05
CA ASN A 305 14.66 22.48 21.86
C ASN A 305 15.11 22.01 23.25
N LYS A 306 16.26 21.32 23.36
CA LYS A 306 16.86 20.92 24.64
C LYS A 306 17.35 22.13 25.47
N LYS A 307 18.03 23.11 24.82
CA LYS A 307 18.54 24.31 25.50
C LYS A 307 17.43 25.27 25.95
N ALA A 308 16.32 25.31 25.23
CA ALA A 308 15.22 26.22 25.55
C ALA A 308 14.33 25.71 26.69
N ASN A 309 14.54 24.48 27.20
CA ASN A 309 13.60 23.81 28.12
C ASN A 309 12.14 23.93 27.60
N VAL A 310 12.00 24.07 26.29
CA VAL A 310 10.72 24.26 25.62
C VAL A 310 10.10 22.88 25.49
N TYR A 311 9.36 22.50 26.50
CA TYR A 311 8.26 21.55 26.30
C TYR A 311 7.60 21.93 24.98
N ASN A 312 7.43 20.97 24.08
CA ASN A 312 6.70 21.17 22.84
C ASN A 312 5.32 21.72 23.21
N ARG A 313 5.17 23.05 23.22
CA ARG A 313 3.94 23.74 23.68
C ARG A 313 2.72 23.31 22.88
N LYS A 314 2.94 22.70 21.72
CA LYS A 314 1.91 22.21 20.83
C LYS A 314 1.45 20.80 21.15
N LEU A 315 2.29 20.01 21.81
CA LEU A 315 1.97 18.66 22.22
C LEU A 315 1.39 18.64 23.65
N ARG A 316 0.19 18.12 23.76
CA ARG A 316 -0.41 17.69 25.02
C ARG A 316 -0.30 16.17 25.05
N ASP A 317 0.81 15.69 25.57
CA ASP A 317 1.18 14.28 25.52
C ASP A 317 0.29 13.39 26.40
N CYS A 318 0.33 12.07 26.14
CA CYS A 318 -0.29 11.04 26.96
C CYS A 318 0.77 10.31 27.81
N ARG A 319 0.30 9.46 28.72
CA ARG A 319 1.15 8.76 29.66
C ARG A 319 1.86 7.57 29.06
N PHE A 320 1.17 6.80 28.23
CA PHE A 320 1.68 5.58 27.59
C PHE A 320 1.79 5.77 26.09
N HIS A 321 2.82 5.15 25.51
CA HIS A 321 3.10 5.23 24.08
C HIS A 321 3.09 3.84 23.45
N PHE A 322 2.93 3.79 22.15
CA PHE A 322 2.91 2.54 21.37
C PHE A 322 4.22 1.76 21.48
N CYS A 323 5.36 2.46 21.49
CA CYS A 323 6.70 1.87 21.65
C CYS A 323 7.04 1.46 23.10
N ASP A 324 6.20 1.76 24.08
CA ASP A 324 6.49 1.46 25.49
C ASP A 324 6.32 -0.04 25.80
N LYS A 325 7.20 -0.57 26.67
CA LYS A 325 7.01 -1.88 27.27
C LYS A 325 6.01 -1.77 28.41
N LEU A 326 4.74 -1.98 28.14
CA LEU A 326 3.68 -1.83 29.13
C LEU A 326 3.64 -2.98 30.15
N PRO A 327 3.21 -2.72 31.41
CA PRO A 327 3.02 -3.74 32.44
C PRO A 327 1.97 -4.78 32.03
N LYS A 328 2.05 -6.00 32.58
CA LYS A 328 1.02 -7.04 32.42
C LYS A 328 -0.37 -6.50 32.74
N GLY A 329 -1.33 -6.71 31.83
CA GLY A 329 -2.72 -6.24 31.93
C GLY A 329 -2.99 -4.84 31.38
N LYS A 330 -1.98 -4.14 30.83
CA LYS A 330 -2.13 -2.86 30.12
C LYS A 330 -1.62 -2.92 28.67
N GLN A 331 -1.31 -4.09 28.15
CA GLN A 331 -0.75 -4.27 26.80
C GLN A 331 -1.70 -3.76 25.71
N ASP A 332 -3.01 -3.94 25.90
CA ASP A 332 -4.04 -3.46 24.97
C ASP A 332 -4.08 -1.91 24.84
N LEU A 333 -3.52 -1.19 25.82
CA LEU A 333 -3.44 0.28 25.77
C LEU A 333 -2.43 0.77 24.73
N ALA A 334 -1.40 -0.02 24.39
CA ALA A 334 -0.45 0.35 23.34
C ALA A 334 -1.16 0.54 21.99
N GLU A 335 -2.04 -0.39 21.63
CA GLU A 335 -2.82 -0.33 20.38
C GLU A 335 -3.84 0.81 20.37
N GLN A 336 -4.29 1.26 21.54
CA GLN A 336 -5.24 2.36 21.70
C GLN A 336 -4.57 3.73 21.70
N THR A 337 -3.22 3.79 21.79
CA THR A 337 -2.50 5.07 21.80
C THR A 337 -2.82 5.89 20.57
N SER A 338 -3.17 7.16 20.79
CA SER A 338 -3.66 8.03 19.72
C SER A 338 -3.12 9.45 19.87
N ILE A 339 -2.81 10.09 18.74
CA ILE A 339 -2.50 11.53 18.69
C ILE A 339 -3.47 12.23 17.76
N PHE A 340 -4.18 13.23 18.26
CA PHE A 340 -5.07 14.08 17.47
C PHE A 340 -4.29 15.28 16.94
N ILE A 341 -4.16 15.41 15.63
CA ILE A 341 -3.58 16.57 14.95
C ILE A 341 -4.72 17.52 14.63
N THR A 342 -4.74 18.68 15.27
CA THR A 342 -5.84 19.66 15.20
C THR A 342 -5.43 20.96 14.55
N GLU A 343 -6.41 21.66 14.00
CA GLU A 343 -6.29 23.02 13.53
C GLU A 343 -6.38 24.03 14.68
N GLY A 344 -5.23 24.49 15.15
CA GLY A 344 -5.18 25.57 16.15
C GLY A 344 -5.54 25.16 17.59
N ASP A 345 -5.47 26.16 18.45
CA ASP A 345 -5.57 25.95 19.92
C ASP A 345 -7.01 25.77 20.41
N SER A 346 -8.02 26.20 19.67
CA SER A 346 -9.43 26.08 20.06
C SER A 346 -9.88 24.62 20.08
N ALA A 347 -9.76 23.91 18.95
CA ALA A 347 -10.07 22.49 18.83
C ALA A 347 -9.17 21.64 19.75
N SER A 348 -7.87 21.95 19.78
CA SER A 348 -6.91 21.33 20.69
C SER A 348 -7.32 21.45 22.16
N GLY A 349 -7.79 22.63 22.57
CA GLY A 349 -8.26 22.90 23.94
C GLY A 349 -9.50 22.07 24.31
N THR A 350 -10.45 21.92 23.39
CA THR A 350 -11.65 21.11 23.59
C THR A 350 -11.30 19.64 23.77
N ILE A 351 -10.50 19.06 22.88
CA ILE A 351 -10.07 17.66 22.97
C ILE A 351 -9.23 17.42 24.22
N THR A 352 -8.31 18.34 24.56
CA THR A 352 -7.43 18.21 25.74
C THR A 352 -8.22 18.10 27.05
N LYS A 353 -9.36 18.76 27.17
CA LYS A 353 -10.19 18.73 28.38
C LYS A 353 -10.86 17.37 28.61
N VAL A 354 -11.19 16.65 27.53
CA VAL A 354 -12.04 15.45 27.59
C VAL A 354 -11.33 14.17 27.19
N ARG A 355 -10.11 14.27 26.64
CA ARG A 355 -9.32 13.11 26.24
C ARG A 355 -8.95 12.19 27.41
N LYS A 356 -8.73 10.95 27.13
CA LYS A 356 -8.14 10.00 28.07
C LYS A 356 -6.61 10.21 28.09
N ALA A 357 -6.13 11.05 29.03
CA ALA A 357 -4.72 11.44 29.11
C ALA A 357 -3.75 10.26 29.31
N GLU A 358 -4.27 9.07 29.57
CA GLU A 358 -3.49 7.85 29.73
C GLU A 358 -2.91 7.38 28.39
N TYR A 359 -3.66 7.49 27.28
CA TYR A 359 -3.27 6.99 25.95
C TYR A 359 -3.66 7.90 24.78
N GLN A 360 -4.28 9.07 25.04
CA GLN A 360 -4.63 10.03 24.00
C GLN A 360 -3.82 11.32 24.14
N ALA A 361 -3.11 11.71 23.09
CA ALA A 361 -2.35 12.94 22.97
C ALA A 361 -3.01 13.89 21.98
N VAL A 362 -2.66 15.18 22.04
CA VAL A 362 -3.14 16.21 21.11
C VAL A 362 -1.96 17.04 20.63
N PHE A 363 -1.89 17.29 19.33
CA PHE A 363 -0.93 18.18 18.70
C PHE A 363 -1.67 19.30 17.96
N SER A 364 -1.36 20.56 18.30
CA SER A 364 -1.98 21.74 17.71
C SER A 364 -1.12 22.32 16.58
N LEU A 365 -1.63 22.38 15.35
CA LEU A 365 -1.01 23.09 14.24
C LEU A 365 -1.28 24.60 14.36
N ARG A 366 -0.37 25.44 13.88
CA ARG A 366 -0.57 26.88 13.73
C ARG A 366 -0.88 27.23 12.27
N GLY A 367 -2.15 27.26 11.93
CA GLY A 367 -2.60 27.56 10.59
C GLY A 367 -2.26 26.47 9.58
N LYS A 368 -2.25 26.83 8.31
CA LYS A 368 -2.02 25.89 7.20
C LYS A 368 -0.54 25.49 7.10
N PRO A 369 -0.21 24.19 7.15
CA PRO A 369 1.15 23.71 6.87
C PRO A 369 1.59 24.07 5.44
N ILE A 370 2.90 24.01 5.19
CA ILE A 370 3.44 24.18 3.83
C ILE A 370 2.99 23.04 2.93
N ASN A 371 2.84 23.34 1.64
CA ASN A 371 2.60 22.30 0.64
C ASN A 371 3.88 21.49 0.39
N CYS A 372 4.00 20.36 1.07
CA CYS A 372 5.18 19.50 1.00
C CYS A 372 5.40 18.88 -0.39
N TYR A 373 4.40 18.86 -1.26
CA TYR A 373 4.54 18.32 -2.62
C TYR A 373 5.45 19.21 -3.47
N LYS A 374 5.27 20.53 -3.39
CA LYS A 374 6.03 21.53 -4.18
C LYS A 374 7.40 21.85 -3.59
N GLU A 375 7.56 21.69 -2.28
CA GLU A 375 8.75 22.14 -1.58
C GLU A 375 9.85 21.07 -1.56
N SER A 376 11.13 21.54 -1.55
CA SER A 376 12.27 20.65 -1.37
C SER A 376 12.27 20.04 0.03
N ARG A 377 12.85 18.84 0.16
CA ARG A 377 12.98 18.14 1.44
C ARG A 377 13.69 18.99 2.50
N LYS A 378 14.71 19.75 2.10
CA LYS A 378 15.41 20.70 2.97
C LYS A 378 14.45 21.72 3.58
N LYS A 379 13.62 22.38 2.74
CA LYS A 379 12.65 23.38 3.20
C LYS A 379 11.58 22.80 4.11
N VAL A 380 11.16 21.57 3.83
CA VAL A 380 10.26 20.83 4.72
C VAL A 380 10.95 20.51 6.06
N ALA A 381 12.22 20.08 6.04
CA ALA A 381 13.01 19.84 7.25
C ALA A 381 13.32 21.11 8.05
N GLU A 382 13.36 22.28 7.42
CA GLU A 382 13.50 23.59 8.09
C GLU A 382 12.17 24.09 8.69
N ASN A 383 11.02 23.51 8.30
CA ASN A 383 9.73 23.92 8.81
C ASN A 383 9.54 23.49 10.27
N GLU A 384 9.39 24.48 11.15
CA GLU A 384 9.29 24.25 12.61
C GLU A 384 8.07 23.41 12.99
N GLU A 385 6.91 23.63 12.34
CA GLU A 385 5.66 22.92 12.62
C GLU A 385 5.80 21.41 12.34
N LEU A 386 6.31 21.09 11.15
CA LEU A 386 6.49 19.70 10.73
C LEU A 386 7.58 18.99 11.53
N ASN A 387 8.67 19.70 11.89
CA ASN A 387 9.70 19.17 12.77
C ASN A 387 9.17 18.84 14.17
N LEU A 388 8.33 19.71 14.73
CA LEU A 388 7.69 19.48 16.02
C LEU A 388 6.70 18.31 15.95
N LEU A 389 6.01 18.13 14.83
CA LEU A 389 5.11 17.00 14.60
C LEU A 389 5.92 15.68 14.51
N VAL A 390 6.98 15.64 13.70
CA VAL A 390 7.87 14.46 13.57
C VAL A 390 8.45 14.07 14.93
N SER A 391 8.92 15.07 15.69
CA SER A 391 9.43 14.86 17.05
C SER A 391 8.34 14.34 18.00
N ALA A 392 7.13 14.85 17.91
CA ALA A 392 6.00 14.36 18.71
C ALA A 392 5.67 12.90 18.39
N LEU A 393 5.73 12.51 17.12
CA LEU A 393 5.47 11.14 16.66
C LEU A 393 6.61 10.18 17.00
N GLY A 394 7.83 10.67 17.23
CA GLY A 394 9.03 9.86 17.53
C GLY A 394 9.61 9.13 16.32
N VAL A 395 9.26 9.53 15.10
CA VAL A 395 9.68 8.88 13.84
C VAL A 395 10.87 9.59 13.16
N GLU A 396 11.67 10.29 13.93
CA GLU A 396 12.81 11.06 13.41
C GLU A 396 13.92 10.18 12.82
N ASP A 397 14.17 9.03 13.46
CA ASP A 397 15.28 8.14 13.10
C ASP A 397 14.77 6.78 12.58
N ASP A 398 13.68 6.26 13.14
CA ASP A 398 13.11 4.96 12.79
C ASP A 398 11.61 4.93 13.09
N LEU A 399 10.83 4.30 12.23
CA LEU A 399 9.39 4.06 12.45
C LEU A 399 9.11 3.11 13.63
N GLU A 400 10.07 2.29 14.03
CA GLU A 400 9.95 1.40 15.19
C GLU A 400 9.84 2.19 16.53
N ASN A 401 10.22 3.47 16.52
CA ASN A 401 10.08 4.36 17.67
C ASN A 401 8.75 5.13 17.69
N LEU A 402 7.81 4.77 16.82
CA LEU A 402 6.50 5.40 16.73
C LEU A 402 5.80 5.42 18.10
N ARG A 403 5.41 6.62 18.54
CA ARG A 403 4.84 6.83 19.87
C ARG A 403 3.34 6.59 19.95
N TYR A 404 2.62 6.68 18.87
CA TYR A 404 1.16 6.55 18.83
C TYR A 404 0.73 5.61 17.72
N ASN A 405 -0.02 4.57 18.07
CA ASN A 405 -0.53 3.63 17.06
C ASN A 405 -1.51 4.31 16.09
N ASN A 406 -2.31 5.27 16.56
CA ASN A 406 -3.29 5.97 15.76
C ASN A 406 -2.93 7.45 15.62
N ILE A 407 -2.59 7.87 14.42
CA ILE A 407 -2.33 9.27 14.03
C ILE A 407 -3.61 9.80 13.41
N ILE A 408 -4.35 10.64 14.14
CA ILE A 408 -5.70 11.04 13.79
C ILE A 408 -5.70 12.50 13.37
N VAL A 409 -6.01 12.77 12.10
CA VAL A 409 -6.18 14.13 11.59
C VAL A 409 -7.60 14.60 11.95
N ALA A 410 -7.69 15.59 12.84
CA ALA A 410 -8.92 16.13 13.38
C ALA A 410 -9.01 17.62 13.04
N THR A 411 -9.56 17.93 11.86
CA THR A 411 -9.75 19.29 11.33
C THR A 411 -11.23 19.63 11.26
N ASP A 412 -11.53 20.92 11.18
CA ASP A 412 -12.88 21.43 10.99
C ASP A 412 -13.51 20.89 9.69
N ALA A 413 -14.82 20.89 9.62
CA ALA A 413 -15.57 20.42 8.44
C ALA A 413 -15.81 21.53 7.39
N ASP A 414 -15.01 22.59 7.43
CA ASP A 414 -15.04 23.69 6.48
C ASP A 414 -13.91 23.58 5.43
N ASP A 415 -13.86 24.50 4.49
CA ASP A 415 -12.90 24.50 3.38
C ASP A 415 -11.44 24.64 3.89
N ASP A 416 -11.21 25.38 4.96
CA ASP A 416 -9.89 25.58 5.55
C ASP A 416 -9.41 24.30 6.25
N GLY A 417 -10.27 23.66 7.01
CA GLY A 417 -9.98 22.37 7.66
C GLY A 417 -9.75 21.25 6.64
N MET A 418 -10.52 21.22 5.53
CA MET A 418 -10.29 20.27 4.43
C MET A 418 -8.94 20.51 3.76
N HIS A 419 -8.54 21.78 3.57
CA HIS A 419 -7.23 22.11 3.00
C HIS A 419 -6.08 21.72 3.95
N ILE A 420 -6.19 21.97 5.25
CA ILE A 420 -5.20 21.54 6.25
C ILE A 420 -5.08 20.02 6.25
N ARG A 421 -6.20 19.30 6.20
CA ARG A 421 -6.23 17.83 6.08
C ARG A 421 -5.42 17.35 4.86
N MET A 422 -5.66 17.95 3.69
CA MET A 422 -4.94 17.62 2.46
C MET A 422 -3.43 17.87 2.59
N LEU A 423 -3.02 18.98 3.19
CA LEU A 423 -1.60 19.31 3.40
C LEU A 423 -0.91 18.34 4.35
N VAL A 424 -1.58 17.94 5.44
CA VAL A 424 -1.07 16.96 6.41
C VAL A 424 -0.97 15.57 5.77
N LEU A 425 -1.99 15.15 5.02
CA LEU A 425 -1.94 13.87 4.31
C LEU A 425 -0.84 13.85 3.24
N THR A 426 -0.65 14.96 2.50
CA THR A 426 0.44 15.12 1.53
C THR A 426 1.81 14.93 2.20
N PHE A 427 2.00 15.48 3.40
CA PHE A 427 3.22 15.28 4.17
C PHE A 427 3.45 13.80 4.51
N PHE A 428 2.44 13.08 5.01
CA PHE A 428 2.56 11.65 5.29
C PHE A 428 2.76 10.81 4.04
N MET A 429 2.01 11.08 2.97
CA MET A 429 2.14 10.36 1.69
C MET A 429 3.54 10.50 1.09
N LYS A 430 4.12 11.69 1.14
CA LYS A 430 5.43 11.96 0.51
C LYS A 430 6.61 11.49 1.36
N TYR A 431 6.57 11.68 2.68
CA TYR A 431 7.73 11.47 3.56
C TYR A 431 7.62 10.28 4.50
N TYR A 432 6.39 9.81 4.78
CA TYR A 432 6.12 8.69 5.69
C TYR A 432 5.04 7.74 5.13
N PRO A 433 5.16 7.29 3.86
CA PRO A 433 4.13 6.43 3.25
C PRO A 433 3.93 5.12 4.02
N ASP A 434 4.96 4.62 4.69
CA ASP A 434 4.88 3.39 5.48
C ASP A 434 3.97 3.53 6.72
N LEU A 435 3.80 4.73 7.28
CA LEU A 435 2.80 4.95 8.34
C LEU A 435 1.37 4.74 7.82
N ILE A 436 1.13 5.11 6.57
CA ILE A 436 -0.17 4.89 5.91
C ILE A 436 -0.33 3.40 5.55
N ARG A 437 0.69 2.79 4.95
CA ARG A 437 0.68 1.35 4.59
C ARG A 437 0.46 0.44 5.79
N ARG A 438 1.04 0.78 6.94
CA ARG A 438 0.87 0.06 8.21
C ARG A 438 -0.46 0.37 8.90
N GLY A 439 -1.29 1.28 8.37
CA GLY A 439 -2.61 1.58 8.89
C GLY A 439 -2.63 2.50 10.12
N HIS A 440 -1.60 3.33 10.30
CA HIS A 440 -1.52 4.24 11.45
C HIS A 440 -2.23 5.57 11.25
N VAL A 441 -2.51 6.00 10.00
CA VAL A 441 -3.05 7.33 9.69
C VAL A 441 -4.55 7.27 9.46
N HIS A 442 -5.29 8.12 10.19
CA HIS A 442 -6.74 8.18 10.18
C HIS A 442 -7.24 9.60 10.07
N ILE A 443 -8.47 9.75 9.60
CA ILE A 443 -9.23 10.99 9.62
C ILE A 443 -10.37 10.83 10.63
N LEU A 444 -10.51 11.78 11.55
CA LEU A 444 -11.64 11.80 12.47
C LEU A 444 -12.90 12.25 11.74
N GLN A 445 -13.93 11.41 11.74
CA GLN A 445 -15.26 11.84 11.35
C GLN A 445 -15.89 12.63 12.50
N THR A 446 -16.31 13.85 12.22
CA THR A 446 -17.01 14.71 13.16
C THR A 446 -18.46 14.90 12.71
N PRO A 447 -19.43 14.98 13.63
CA PRO A 447 -20.81 15.16 13.23
C PRO A 447 -21.02 16.52 12.58
N LEU A 448 -21.78 16.53 11.50
CA LEU A 448 -22.20 17.75 10.79
C LEU A 448 -23.42 18.38 11.43
N PHE A 449 -24.28 17.56 12.05
CA PHE A 449 -25.54 18.01 12.65
C PHE A 449 -25.78 17.37 14.00
N ARG A 450 -26.39 18.13 14.90
CA ARG A 450 -27.04 17.64 16.11
C ARG A 450 -28.54 17.80 15.97
N VAL A 451 -29.26 16.71 16.05
CA VAL A 451 -30.72 16.64 16.05
C VAL A 451 -31.19 16.25 17.44
N ALA A 452 -31.87 17.14 18.15
CA ALA A 452 -32.22 16.93 19.54
C ALA A 452 -33.66 17.32 19.85
N ASN A 453 -34.25 16.65 20.81
CA ASN A 453 -35.48 17.08 21.49
C ASN A 453 -35.20 17.16 23.02
N LYS A 454 -36.21 17.44 23.83
CA LYS A 454 -36.05 17.56 25.30
C LYS A 454 -35.50 16.31 25.99
N LYS A 455 -35.50 15.12 25.33
CA LYS A 455 -35.14 13.83 25.96
C LYS A 455 -33.95 13.16 25.31
N VAL A 456 -33.75 13.35 24.01
CA VAL A 456 -32.77 12.59 23.21
C VAL A 456 -31.98 13.53 22.32
N ARG A 457 -30.67 13.26 22.17
CA ARG A 457 -29.78 13.89 21.19
C ARG A 457 -29.27 12.83 20.21
N ARG A 458 -29.20 13.18 18.93
CA ARG A 458 -28.62 12.37 17.86
C ARG A 458 -27.58 13.21 17.15
N TYR A 459 -26.42 12.62 16.92
CA TYR A 459 -25.36 13.24 16.13
C TYR A 459 -25.34 12.57 14.76
N CYS A 460 -25.37 13.38 13.72
CA CYS A 460 -25.54 12.93 12.34
C CYS A 460 -24.33 13.39 11.52
N TYR A 461 -23.77 12.48 10.77
CA TYR A 461 -22.55 12.66 9.99
C TYR A 461 -22.87 12.87 8.49
N SER A 462 -24.11 12.70 8.11
CA SER A 462 -24.60 12.97 6.75
C SER A 462 -25.99 13.60 6.76
N PRO A 463 -26.42 14.21 5.64
CA PRO A 463 -27.80 14.69 5.48
C PRO A 463 -28.83 13.57 5.67
N GLU A 464 -28.55 12.36 5.19
CA GLU A 464 -29.44 11.20 5.30
C GLU A 464 -29.63 10.77 6.77
N GLU A 465 -28.52 10.73 7.55
CA GLU A 465 -28.59 10.48 9.00
C GLU A 465 -29.42 11.56 9.72
N LYS A 466 -29.26 12.84 9.33
CA LYS A 466 -30.05 13.94 9.87
C LYS A 466 -31.56 13.73 9.64
N GLU A 467 -31.96 13.40 8.39
CA GLU A 467 -33.36 13.17 8.07
C GLU A 467 -33.92 11.94 8.80
N ALA A 468 -33.17 10.86 8.91
CA ALA A 468 -33.54 9.69 9.68
C ALA A 468 -33.77 10.03 11.16
N ALA A 469 -32.86 10.82 11.76
CA ALA A 469 -32.96 11.27 13.14
C ALA A 469 -34.18 12.20 13.36
N VAL A 470 -34.48 13.08 12.42
CA VAL A 470 -35.68 13.93 12.45
C VAL A 470 -36.98 13.08 12.40
N ARG A 471 -37.02 12.08 11.55
CA ARG A 471 -38.13 11.13 11.46
C ARG A 471 -38.31 10.31 12.74
N GLU A 472 -37.22 9.89 13.38
CA GLU A 472 -37.24 9.14 14.65
C GLU A 472 -37.80 9.99 15.79
N LEU A 473 -37.32 11.23 15.93
CA LEU A 473 -37.61 12.09 17.08
C LEU A 473 -39.02 12.75 17.04
N LYS A 474 -39.64 12.86 15.88
CA LYS A 474 -41.01 13.25 15.55
C LYS A 474 -41.52 14.60 16.09
N THR A 475 -41.20 15.03 17.31
CA THR A 475 -41.80 16.21 17.94
C THR A 475 -40.75 17.12 18.58
N ALA A 476 -40.94 18.45 18.41
CA ALA A 476 -40.10 19.51 19.01
C ALA A 476 -38.60 19.32 18.73
N VAL A 477 -38.24 18.99 17.49
CA VAL A 477 -36.89 18.73 17.06
C VAL A 477 -36.15 20.06 16.84
N GLN A 478 -35.00 20.19 17.47
CA GLN A 478 -34.03 21.27 17.25
C GLN A 478 -32.84 20.70 16.47
N ILE A 479 -32.52 21.36 15.35
CA ILE A 479 -31.36 21.00 14.52
C ILE A 479 -30.28 22.05 14.72
N THR A 480 -29.07 21.63 15.03
CA THR A 480 -27.86 22.49 15.09
C THR A 480 -26.88 21.95 14.06
N ARG A 481 -26.35 22.82 13.19
CA ARG A 481 -25.26 22.49 12.27
C ARG A 481 -23.94 22.89 12.91
N PHE A 482 -22.97 21.99 12.89
CA PHE A 482 -21.58 22.27 13.30
C PHE A 482 -20.73 22.60 12.08
N LYS A 483 -20.00 23.72 12.13
CA LYS A 483 -19.03 24.11 11.10
C LYS A 483 -17.61 23.78 11.51
N GLY A 484 -17.30 23.87 12.81
CA GLY A 484 -15.98 23.61 13.35
C GLY A 484 -16.01 22.82 14.66
N LEU A 485 -14.91 22.16 14.98
CA LEU A 485 -14.73 21.37 16.20
C LEU A 485 -14.89 22.20 17.47
N GLY A 486 -14.55 23.50 17.38
CA GLY A 486 -14.68 24.44 18.50
C GLY A 486 -16.12 24.80 18.88
N GLU A 487 -17.09 24.53 18.01
CA GLU A 487 -18.52 24.76 18.26
C GLU A 487 -19.18 23.63 19.07
N ILE A 488 -18.52 22.47 19.11
CA ILE A 488 -18.99 21.32 19.88
C ILE A 488 -18.55 21.50 21.35
N SER A 489 -19.50 21.43 22.28
CA SER A 489 -19.16 21.53 23.69
C SER A 489 -18.26 20.37 24.14
N SER A 490 -17.39 20.64 25.13
CA SER A 490 -16.47 19.62 25.63
C SER A 490 -17.20 18.35 26.10
N ASP A 491 -18.38 18.51 26.73
CA ASP A 491 -19.18 17.38 27.23
C ASP A 491 -19.74 16.51 26.09
N GLU A 492 -20.01 17.10 24.94
CA GLU A 492 -20.46 16.38 23.73
C GLU A 492 -19.29 15.73 23.02
N PHE A 493 -18.13 16.35 23.08
CA PHE A 493 -16.93 15.86 22.36
C PHE A 493 -16.42 14.52 22.90
N VAL A 494 -16.70 14.18 24.16
CA VAL A 494 -16.37 12.88 24.76
C VAL A 494 -16.89 11.72 23.92
N ASP A 495 -18.08 11.85 23.35
CA ASP A 495 -18.73 10.81 22.55
C ASP A 495 -18.01 10.56 21.22
N PHE A 496 -17.28 11.58 20.69
CA PHE A 496 -16.64 11.52 19.37
C PHE A 496 -15.19 11.06 19.40
N ILE A 497 -14.53 11.10 20.56
CA ILE A 497 -13.15 10.64 20.74
C ILE A 497 -13.06 9.45 21.72
N GLY A 498 -14.21 8.94 22.18
CA GLY A 498 -14.34 7.77 23.06
C GLY A 498 -14.46 6.45 22.31
N GLU A 499 -15.17 5.49 22.91
CA GLU A 499 -15.35 4.14 22.35
C GLU A 499 -16.13 4.12 21.03
N ASN A 500 -16.96 5.12 20.76
CA ASN A 500 -17.76 5.25 19.54
C ASN A 500 -17.10 6.17 18.50
N MET A 501 -15.81 6.44 18.62
CA MET A 501 -15.05 7.26 17.68
C MET A 501 -15.13 6.68 16.27
N ARG A 502 -15.54 7.50 15.30
CA ARG A 502 -15.58 7.12 13.89
C ARG A 502 -14.30 7.59 13.20
N LEU A 503 -13.54 6.65 12.69
CA LEU A 503 -12.28 6.90 12.00
C LEU A 503 -12.33 6.37 10.57
N ASP A 504 -11.93 7.21 9.62
CA ASP A 504 -11.64 6.78 8.25
C ASP A 504 -10.16 6.44 8.14
N LEU A 505 -9.86 5.18 7.90
CA LEU A 505 -8.49 4.75 7.64
C LEU A 505 -8.01 5.30 6.30
N VAL A 506 -6.89 6.04 6.31
CA VAL A 506 -6.22 6.46 5.08
C VAL A 506 -5.54 5.27 4.46
N LYS A 507 -5.87 4.98 3.20
CA LYS A 507 -5.27 3.89 2.42
C LYS A 507 -4.61 4.46 1.19
N LEU A 508 -3.47 3.90 0.84
CA LEU A 508 -2.86 4.12 -0.47
C LEU A 508 -3.50 3.10 -1.43
N SER A 509 -4.21 3.57 -2.43
CA SER A 509 -4.52 2.80 -3.63
C SER A 509 -3.24 2.67 -4.46
N ASP A 510 -3.27 2.08 -5.65
CA ASP A 510 -2.08 1.80 -6.46
C ASP A 510 -1.17 3.02 -6.60
N GLU A 511 0.16 2.82 -6.53
CA GLU A 511 1.17 3.89 -6.44
C GLU A 511 1.14 4.87 -7.62
N GLU A 512 0.78 4.42 -8.82
CA GLU A 512 0.59 5.27 -10.01
C GLU A 512 -0.52 6.31 -9.84
N SER A 513 -1.65 5.88 -9.28
CA SER A 513 -2.79 6.74 -8.99
C SER A 513 -2.47 7.83 -7.96
N ILE A 514 -1.55 7.56 -7.02
CA ILE A 514 -1.18 8.50 -5.95
C ILE A 514 -0.34 9.64 -6.49
N ALA A 515 0.64 9.36 -7.35
CA ALA A 515 1.48 10.38 -7.96
C ALA A 515 0.64 11.34 -8.81
N ASP A 516 -0.28 10.82 -9.61
CA ASP A 516 -1.17 11.61 -10.45
C ASP A 516 -2.16 12.43 -9.61
N ILE A 517 -2.74 11.85 -8.57
CA ILE A 517 -3.63 12.55 -7.64
C ILE A 517 -2.88 13.67 -6.92
N MET A 518 -1.67 13.41 -6.44
CA MET A 518 -0.86 14.42 -5.77
C MET A 518 -0.45 15.55 -6.73
N GLU A 519 -0.05 15.23 -7.97
CA GLU A 519 0.25 16.25 -9.00
C GLU A 519 -1.00 17.05 -9.34
N PHE A 520 -2.14 16.39 -9.50
CA PHE A 520 -3.39 17.05 -9.80
C PHE A 520 -3.82 18.02 -8.69
N TYR A 521 -3.86 17.59 -7.42
CA TYR A 521 -4.36 18.42 -6.32
C TYR A 521 -3.31 19.34 -5.71
N MET A 522 -2.04 18.93 -5.64
CA MET A 522 -0.99 19.61 -4.89
C MET A 522 0.12 20.18 -5.78
N GLY A 523 0.21 19.75 -7.05
CA GLY A 523 1.18 20.20 -8.04
C GLY A 523 0.85 21.55 -8.68
N ASP A 524 1.51 21.87 -9.81
CA ASP A 524 1.35 23.17 -10.52
C ASP A 524 0.26 23.15 -11.60
N ASN A 525 -0.47 22.05 -11.72
CA ASN A 525 -1.52 21.82 -12.72
C ASN A 525 -2.79 22.66 -12.45
N THR A 526 -2.67 23.98 -12.61
CA THR A 526 -3.77 24.92 -12.32
C THR A 526 -4.88 24.84 -13.37
N ILE A 527 -4.54 24.58 -14.62
CA ILE A 527 -5.50 24.60 -15.74
C ILE A 527 -6.48 23.41 -15.62
N ASP A 528 -5.99 22.21 -15.39
CA ASP A 528 -6.85 21.04 -15.29
C ASP A 528 -7.71 21.08 -14.03
N ARG A 529 -7.19 21.61 -12.90
CA ARG A 529 -8.01 21.88 -11.72
C ARG A 529 -9.12 22.89 -11.99
N GLN A 530 -8.85 23.97 -12.72
CA GLN A 530 -9.90 24.91 -13.10
C GLN A 530 -10.95 24.28 -14.00
N ASN A 531 -10.52 23.44 -14.96
CA ASN A 531 -11.44 22.72 -15.84
C ASN A 531 -12.28 21.71 -15.04
N PHE A 532 -11.66 21.00 -14.11
CA PHE A 532 -12.36 20.09 -13.21
C PHE A 532 -13.41 20.80 -12.36
N ILE A 533 -13.04 21.94 -11.75
CA ILE A 533 -13.97 22.77 -10.96
C ILE A 533 -15.16 23.21 -11.84
N ARG A 534 -14.88 23.74 -13.05
CA ARG A 534 -15.95 24.19 -13.97
C ARG A 534 -16.89 23.04 -14.39
N ALA A 535 -16.33 21.85 -14.64
CA ALA A 535 -17.09 20.68 -15.05
C ALA A 535 -17.95 20.09 -13.92
N ASN A 536 -17.56 20.29 -12.66
CA ASN A 536 -18.23 19.76 -11.48
C ASN A 536 -18.93 20.84 -10.63
N LEU A 537 -18.92 22.09 -11.08
CA LEU A 537 -19.64 23.18 -10.41
C LEU A 537 -21.14 22.93 -10.51
N ARG A 538 -21.81 22.78 -9.37
CA ARG A 538 -23.27 22.70 -9.29
C ARG A 538 -23.82 24.07 -8.92
N SER A 539 -24.92 24.49 -9.55
CA SER A 539 -25.61 25.72 -9.15
C SER A 539 -26.31 25.51 -7.80
N GLU A 540 -26.57 26.60 -7.07
CA GLU A 540 -27.35 26.54 -5.82
C GLU A 540 -28.75 25.93 -6.08
N GLU A 541 -29.34 26.18 -7.25
CA GLU A 541 -30.61 25.60 -7.67
C GLU A 541 -30.55 24.08 -7.81
N GLU A 542 -29.44 23.51 -8.35
CA GLU A 542 -29.26 22.06 -8.44
C GLU A 542 -29.03 21.39 -7.08
N LEU A 543 -28.55 22.15 -6.08
CA LEU A 543 -28.39 21.68 -4.70
C LEU A 543 -29.69 21.73 -3.89
N GLU A 544 -30.64 22.62 -4.26
CA GLU A 544 -31.96 22.68 -3.66
C GLU A 544 -32.88 21.56 -4.17
N ASP A 545 -32.76 21.15 -5.45
CA ASP A 545 -33.51 20.03 -6.04
C ASP A 545 -33.13 18.64 -5.49
N VAL A 546 -31.98 18.50 -4.87
CA VAL A 546 -31.57 17.26 -4.15
C VAL A 546 -32.08 17.22 -2.71
N ASN A 547 -32.68 18.31 -2.22
CA ASN A 547 -33.19 18.46 -0.84
C ASN A 547 -34.72 18.41 -0.73
N ILE A 548 -35.46 17.92 -1.76
CA ILE A 548 -36.89 17.65 -1.71
C ILE A 548 -37.21 16.18 -1.51
#